data_d6af5cbd8288bfad612e9c19133a000b
#
_entry.id   d6af5cbd8288bfad612e9c19133a000b
#
_cell.length_a   1.000
_cell.length_b   1.000
_cell.length_c   1.000
_cell.angle_alpha   90.00
_cell.angle_beta   90.00
_cell.angle_gamma   90.00
#
_symmetry.space_group_name_H-M   'P 1'
#
loop_
_entity.id
_entity.type
_entity.pdbx_description
1 polymer ?
#
loop_
_entity_poly.entity_id
_entity_poly.type
_entity_poly.pdbx_seq_one_letter_code
_entity_poly.pdbx_strand_id
1 'polypeptide(L)'
;MTLAQAKHTDDAPLGDTLPTEEITLDLTSLIVYAAATWDFHRYHYDVTFVKKLGLPAPFVDGQMIGALMTSRLMRWGGPDAFVRKIGYRQRATVYVDETIVISGNVTARTVENGRRCATFNLSVVKADGTAVVCDCVATIELGPE
;
A
#
# COMPACT_ATOMS: atom_id res chain seq x y z
N MET A 1 -13.36 11.60 12.93
CA MET A 1 -12.70 10.92 11.80
C MET A 1 -13.79 10.49 10.82
N THR A 2 -14.04 11.30 9.79
CA THR A 2 -15.10 11.03 8.82
C THR A 2 -14.59 9.93 7.89
N LEU A 3 -15.22 8.76 7.94
CA LEU A 3 -15.01 7.71 6.94
C LEU A 3 -15.44 8.30 5.59
N ALA A 4 -14.46 8.54 4.70
CA ALA A 4 -14.76 8.86 3.32
C ALA A 4 -15.64 7.72 2.77
N GLN A 5 -16.84 8.04 2.33
CA GLN A 5 -17.78 7.09 1.75
C GLN A 5 -17.08 6.35 0.61
N ALA A 6 -17.03 5.02 0.72
CA ALA A 6 -16.62 4.18 -0.39
C ALA A 6 -17.52 4.50 -1.59
N LYS A 7 -16.93 4.95 -2.70
CA LYS A 7 -17.66 5.09 -3.95
C LYS A 7 -18.05 3.70 -4.42
N HIS A 8 -19.32 3.37 -4.36
CA HIS A 8 -19.90 2.25 -5.11
C HIS A 8 -19.75 2.60 -6.60
N THR A 9 -18.78 2.02 -7.28
CA THR A 9 -18.42 2.41 -8.64
C THR A 9 -18.80 1.32 -9.63
N ASP A 10 -20.11 1.21 -9.91
CA ASP A 10 -20.56 0.39 -11.03
C ASP A 10 -20.10 0.98 -12.37
N ASP A 11 -19.79 2.27 -12.43
CA ASP A 11 -19.46 3.03 -13.63
C ASP A 11 -18.20 3.91 -13.54
N ALA A 12 -17.25 3.62 -12.62
CA ALA A 12 -16.03 4.43 -12.64
C ALA A 12 -15.27 4.20 -13.97
N PRO A 13 -15.02 5.25 -14.77
CA PRO A 13 -14.37 5.12 -16.07
C PRO A 13 -12.94 4.57 -15.94
N LEU A 14 -12.43 3.96 -17.02
CA LEU A 14 -11.00 3.72 -17.15
C LEU A 14 -10.24 5.02 -16.89
N GLY A 15 -9.22 4.97 -16.03
CA GLY A 15 -8.51 6.19 -15.57
C GLY A 15 -9.02 6.76 -14.26
N ASP A 16 -10.03 6.14 -13.61
CA ASP A 16 -10.39 6.52 -12.24
C ASP A 16 -9.20 6.35 -11.30
N THR A 17 -9.02 7.30 -10.39
CA THR A 17 -7.84 7.38 -9.56
C THR A 17 -8.10 6.89 -8.15
N LEU A 18 -7.13 6.19 -7.60
CA LEU A 18 -7.06 5.96 -6.16
C LEU A 18 -6.74 7.31 -5.49
N PRO A 19 -7.56 7.78 -4.54
CA PRO A 19 -7.25 9.03 -3.84
C PRO A 19 -5.84 8.98 -3.24
N THR A 20 -5.03 9.99 -3.53
CA THR A 20 -3.67 10.10 -3.00
C THR A 20 -3.69 10.22 -1.48
N GLU A 21 -2.80 9.50 -0.81
CA GLU A 21 -2.62 9.60 0.65
C GLU A 21 -1.15 9.69 1.00
N GLU A 22 -0.85 10.64 1.86
CA GLU A 22 0.45 10.79 2.49
C GLU A 22 0.45 10.08 3.84
N ILE A 23 1.48 9.27 4.10
CA ILE A 23 1.60 8.49 5.33
C ILE A 23 3.01 8.68 5.88
N THR A 24 3.13 9.22 7.08
CA THR A 24 4.39 9.23 7.83
C THR A 24 4.50 7.95 8.64
N LEU A 25 5.58 7.22 8.48
CA LEU A 25 5.80 5.91 9.09
C LEU A 25 6.69 6.06 10.32
N ASP A 26 6.07 6.30 11.47
CA ASP A 26 6.77 6.44 12.76
C ASP A 26 7.18 5.06 13.33
N LEU A 27 8.05 5.08 14.34
CA LEU A 27 8.55 3.85 14.98
C LEU A 27 7.42 3.02 15.60
N THR A 28 6.37 3.67 16.13
CA THR A 28 5.22 2.98 16.71
C THR A 28 4.49 2.17 15.64
N SER A 29 4.27 2.75 14.46
CA SER A 29 3.66 2.06 13.32
C SER A 29 4.44 0.81 12.89
N LEU A 30 5.78 0.91 12.86
CA LEU A 30 6.65 -0.21 12.53
C LEU A 30 6.55 -1.34 13.57
N ILE A 31 6.55 -0.98 14.86
CA ILE A 31 6.41 -1.94 15.97
C ILE A 31 5.05 -2.63 15.92
N VAL A 32 3.98 -1.87 15.69
CA VAL A 32 2.62 -2.42 15.57
C VAL A 32 2.52 -3.40 14.41
N TYR A 33 3.13 -3.06 13.27
CA TYR A 33 3.14 -3.96 12.10
C TYR A 33 3.95 -5.23 12.40
N ALA A 34 5.14 -5.11 12.98
CA ALA A 34 5.96 -6.25 13.39
C ALA A 34 5.21 -7.19 14.35
N ALA A 35 4.46 -6.63 15.30
CA ALA A 35 3.63 -7.40 16.23
C ALA A 35 2.45 -8.10 15.52
N ALA A 36 1.79 -7.41 14.58
CA ALA A 36 0.65 -7.96 13.85
C ALA A 36 1.04 -9.11 12.90
N THR A 37 2.24 -9.06 12.33
CA THR A 37 2.76 -10.07 11.39
C THR A 37 3.65 -11.12 12.06
N TRP A 38 3.95 -10.95 13.36
CA TRP A 38 4.90 -11.76 14.12
C TRP A 38 6.34 -11.73 13.55
N ASP A 39 6.68 -10.64 12.83
CA ASP A 39 8.01 -10.39 12.30
C ASP A 39 8.79 -9.39 13.17
N PHE A 40 9.43 -9.92 14.20
CA PHE A 40 10.23 -9.14 15.14
C PHE A 40 11.68 -8.97 14.68
N HIS A 41 11.91 -8.80 13.38
CA HIS A 41 13.26 -8.55 12.89
C HIS A 41 13.77 -7.17 13.35
N ARG A 42 14.92 -7.16 14.00
CA ARG A 42 15.47 -5.97 14.70
C ARG A 42 15.72 -4.77 13.79
N TYR A 43 15.82 -4.95 12.48
CA TYR A 43 15.94 -3.85 11.52
C TYR A 43 14.75 -2.89 11.55
N HIS A 44 13.59 -3.36 11.97
CA HIS A 44 12.35 -2.59 11.89
C HIS A 44 12.06 -1.77 13.15
N TYR A 45 12.78 -1.99 14.27
CA TYR A 45 12.47 -1.29 15.50
C TYR A 45 13.67 -0.99 16.41
N ASP A 46 14.80 -1.68 16.31
CA ASP A 46 15.92 -1.55 17.22
C ASP A 46 16.94 -0.52 16.73
N VAL A 47 16.78 0.73 17.19
CA VAL A 47 17.64 1.86 16.82
C VAL A 47 19.12 1.59 17.11
N THR A 48 19.41 0.94 18.26
CA THR A 48 20.80 0.64 18.64
C THR A 48 21.41 -0.41 17.71
N PHE A 49 20.65 -1.40 17.37
CA PHE A 49 21.08 -2.48 16.47
C PHE A 49 21.39 -1.94 15.07
N VAL A 50 20.48 -1.19 14.46
CA VAL A 50 20.67 -0.69 13.09
C VAL A 50 21.84 0.30 13.00
N LYS A 51 22.05 1.12 14.03
CA LYS A 51 23.21 2.03 14.09
C LYS A 51 24.54 1.27 14.14
N LYS A 52 24.61 0.15 14.86
CA LYS A 52 25.81 -0.71 14.89
C LYS A 52 26.13 -1.32 13.52
N LEU A 53 25.12 -1.45 12.65
CA LEU A 53 25.26 -1.94 11.29
C LEU A 53 25.55 -0.82 10.28
N GLY A 54 25.69 0.42 10.73
CA GLY A 54 25.95 1.58 9.86
C GLY A 54 24.70 2.10 9.13
N LEU A 55 23.50 1.66 9.52
CA LEU A 55 22.25 2.17 8.96
C LEU A 55 21.82 3.44 9.70
N PRO A 56 21.17 4.41 9.02
CA PRO A 56 20.80 5.68 9.63
C PRO A 56 19.69 5.54 10.70
N ALA A 57 18.75 4.63 10.48
CA ALA A 57 17.59 4.42 11.35
C ALA A 57 16.94 3.06 11.08
N PRO A 58 15.99 2.58 11.90
CA PRO A 58 15.11 1.49 11.54
C PRO A 58 14.38 1.78 10.23
N PHE A 59 14.09 0.75 9.46
CA PHE A 59 13.43 0.90 8.17
C PHE A 59 12.16 0.05 8.08
N VAL A 60 11.27 0.51 7.22
CA VAL A 60 9.96 -0.08 6.97
C VAL A 60 10.14 -1.45 6.31
N ASP A 61 9.43 -2.45 6.82
CA ASP A 61 9.32 -3.75 6.16
C ASP A 61 8.67 -3.58 4.78
N GLY A 62 9.26 -4.21 3.76
CA GLY A 62 8.71 -4.18 2.41
C GLY A 62 7.28 -4.75 2.32
N GLN A 63 6.95 -5.72 3.16
CA GLN A 63 5.59 -6.26 3.25
C GLN A 63 4.61 -5.26 3.85
N MET A 64 5.05 -4.36 4.75
CA MET A 64 4.23 -3.27 5.27
C MET A 64 3.81 -2.31 4.15
N ILE A 65 4.70 -2.00 3.20
CA ILE A 65 4.36 -1.19 2.02
C ILE A 65 3.24 -1.89 1.21
N GLY A 66 3.36 -3.19 0.99
CA GLY A 66 2.31 -4.00 0.33
C GLY A 66 0.98 -3.98 1.08
N ALA A 67 1.01 -4.10 2.41
CA ALA A 67 -0.18 -4.06 3.25
C ALA A 67 -0.88 -2.68 3.19
N LEU A 68 -0.10 -1.59 3.18
CA LEU A 68 -0.64 -0.24 3.03
C LEU A 68 -1.33 -0.05 1.67
N MET A 69 -0.71 -0.48 0.56
CA MET A 69 -1.32 -0.45 -0.77
C MET A 69 -2.61 -1.29 -0.81
N THR A 70 -2.58 -2.51 -0.26
CA THR A 70 -3.74 -3.40 -0.17
C THR A 70 -4.89 -2.77 0.62
N SER A 71 -4.61 -2.20 1.78
CA SER A 71 -5.59 -1.50 2.61
C SER A 71 -6.27 -0.34 1.86
N ARG A 72 -5.49 0.39 1.05
CA ARG A 72 -6.00 1.48 0.22
C ARG A 72 -6.98 0.98 -0.85
N LEU A 73 -6.59 -0.08 -1.55
CA LEU A 73 -7.41 -0.71 -2.58
C LEU A 73 -8.72 -1.25 -2.00
N MET A 74 -8.68 -1.91 -0.86
CA MET A 74 -9.88 -2.43 -0.21
C MET A 74 -10.81 -1.31 0.28
N ARG A 75 -10.27 -0.22 0.82
CA ARG A 75 -11.07 0.96 1.18
C ARG A 75 -11.71 1.62 -0.05
N TRP A 76 -11.01 1.67 -1.18
CA TRP A 76 -11.56 2.18 -2.43
C TRP A 76 -12.67 1.29 -2.98
N GLY A 77 -12.48 -0.03 -2.97
CA GLY A 77 -13.43 -0.99 -3.50
C GLY A 77 -14.67 -1.24 -2.63
N GLY A 78 -14.61 -0.84 -1.35
CA GLY A 78 -15.73 -1.00 -0.41
C GLY A 78 -15.76 -2.34 0.32
N PRO A 79 -16.88 -2.65 1.01
CA PRO A 79 -16.96 -3.79 1.93
C PRO A 79 -16.83 -5.16 1.27
N ASP A 80 -17.21 -5.28 0.00
CA ASP A 80 -17.14 -6.53 -0.76
C ASP A 80 -15.82 -6.69 -1.53
N ALA A 81 -14.90 -5.71 -1.38
CA ALA A 81 -13.63 -5.73 -2.07
C ALA A 81 -12.69 -6.82 -1.55
N PHE A 82 -12.03 -7.50 -2.46
CA PHE A 82 -11.01 -8.49 -2.15
C PHE A 82 -9.81 -8.36 -3.10
N VAL A 83 -8.60 -8.21 -2.55
CA VAL A 83 -7.38 -8.16 -3.37
C VAL A 83 -7.01 -9.58 -3.81
N ARG A 84 -7.20 -9.86 -5.10
CA ARG A 84 -6.89 -11.18 -5.69
C ARG A 84 -5.41 -11.34 -5.98
N LYS A 85 -4.75 -10.24 -6.39
CA LYS A 85 -3.35 -10.24 -6.76
C LYS A 85 -2.76 -8.86 -6.53
N ILE A 86 -1.56 -8.82 -6.00
CA ILE A 86 -0.70 -7.64 -5.98
C ILE A 86 0.73 -8.07 -6.25
N GLY A 87 1.39 -7.41 -7.19
CA GLY A 87 2.78 -7.64 -7.51
C GLY A 87 3.51 -6.31 -7.61
N TYR A 88 4.63 -6.17 -6.89
CA TYR A 88 5.42 -4.94 -6.90
C TYR A 88 6.90 -5.23 -6.67
N ARG A 89 7.71 -4.25 -7.00
CA ARG A 89 9.14 -4.26 -6.71
C ARG A 89 9.52 -3.01 -5.93
N GLN A 90 10.06 -3.23 -4.73
CA GLN A 90 10.62 -2.14 -3.94
C GLN A 90 11.99 -1.74 -4.50
N ARG A 91 12.21 -0.44 -4.65
CA ARG A 91 13.43 0.16 -5.23
C ARG A 91 14.25 0.96 -4.22
N ALA A 92 13.59 1.52 -3.21
CA ALA A 92 14.23 2.32 -2.20
C ALA A 92 13.79 1.90 -0.80
N THR A 93 14.70 2.00 0.16
CA THR A 93 14.42 1.81 1.57
C THR A 93 13.69 3.03 2.10
N VAL A 94 12.62 2.80 2.89
CA VAL A 94 11.92 3.84 3.64
C VAL A 94 12.36 3.71 5.10
N TYR A 95 12.92 4.77 5.66
CA TYR A 95 13.33 4.81 7.06
C TYR A 95 12.19 5.34 7.93
N VAL A 96 12.29 5.06 9.24
CA VAL A 96 11.37 5.61 10.22
C VAL A 96 11.31 7.14 10.13
N ASP A 97 10.12 7.71 10.34
CA ASP A 97 9.78 9.13 10.22
C ASP A 97 9.80 9.71 8.80
N GLU A 98 10.07 8.89 7.79
CA GLU A 98 9.87 9.30 6.40
C GLU A 98 8.40 9.23 6.01
N THR A 99 7.99 10.17 5.16
CA THR A 99 6.64 10.22 4.58
C THR A 99 6.65 9.62 3.19
N ILE A 100 5.69 8.75 2.93
CA ILE A 100 5.42 8.17 1.61
C ILE A 100 4.08 8.64 1.09
N VAL A 101 3.97 8.72 -0.23
CA VAL A 101 2.76 9.05 -0.97
C VAL A 101 2.36 7.84 -1.80
N ILE A 102 1.16 7.31 -1.56
CA ILE A 102 0.57 6.22 -2.34
C ILE A 102 -0.43 6.79 -3.30
N SER A 103 -0.31 6.45 -4.57
CA SER A 103 -1.23 6.83 -5.64
C SER A 103 -1.46 5.68 -6.61
N GLY A 104 -2.48 5.80 -7.45
CA GLY A 104 -2.76 4.79 -8.46
C GLY A 104 -3.96 5.14 -9.34
N ASN A 105 -4.12 4.37 -10.40
CA ASN A 105 -5.23 4.53 -11.34
C ASN A 105 -5.72 3.16 -11.85
N VAL A 106 -7.01 3.09 -12.17
CA VAL A 106 -7.63 1.93 -12.81
C VAL A 106 -7.16 1.83 -14.25
N THR A 107 -6.61 0.68 -14.62
CA THR A 107 -6.11 0.40 -15.98
C THR A 107 -6.96 -0.60 -16.75
N ALA A 108 -7.73 -1.43 -16.05
CA ALA A 108 -8.66 -2.38 -16.67
C ALA A 108 -9.82 -2.70 -15.73
N ARG A 109 -10.96 -3.04 -16.33
CA ARG A 109 -12.13 -3.60 -15.67
C ARG A 109 -12.54 -4.86 -16.41
N THR A 110 -12.83 -5.91 -15.67
CA THR A 110 -13.24 -7.21 -16.20
C THR A 110 -14.35 -7.80 -15.34
N VAL A 111 -15.08 -8.74 -15.92
CA VAL A 111 -15.94 -9.64 -15.16
C VAL A 111 -15.33 -11.04 -15.26
N GLU A 112 -15.02 -11.63 -14.12
CA GLU A 112 -14.43 -12.95 -14.02
C GLU A 112 -15.28 -13.84 -13.11
N ASN A 113 -15.83 -14.92 -13.66
CA ASN A 113 -16.71 -15.84 -12.94
C ASN A 113 -17.91 -15.13 -12.25
N GLY A 114 -18.54 -14.15 -12.94
CA GLY A 114 -19.66 -13.39 -12.41
C GLY A 114 -19.28 -12.39 -11.30
N ARG A 115 -17.99 -12.04 -11.18
CA ARG A 115 -17.46 -11.08 -10.22
C ARG A 115 -16.79 -9.92 -10.96
N ARG A 116 -17.15 -8.71 -10.59
CA ARG A 116 -16.52 -7.49 -11.14
C ARG A 116 -15.09 -7.36 -10.60
N CYS A 117 -14.15 -7.10 -11.48
CA CYS A 117 -12.75 -6.90 -11.13
C CYS A 117 -12.23 -5.58 -11.68
N ALA A 118 -11.31 -4.95 -10.93
CA ALA A 118 -10.57 -3.78 -11.39
C ALA A 118 -9.06 -4.03 -11.24
N THR A 119 -8.31 -3.66 -12.27
CA THR A 119 -6.84 -3.70 -12.25
C THR A 119 -6.30 -2.30 -12.09
N PHE A 120 -5.32 -2.15 -11.22
CA PHE A 120 -4.67 -0.88 -10.90
C PHE A 120 -3.19 -0.92 -11.25
N ASN A 121 -2.68 0.22 -11.71
CA ASN A 121 -1.27 0.57 -11.55
C ASN A 121 -1.13 1.45 -10.31
N LEU A 122 -0.21 1.08 -9.42
CA LEU A 122 0.08 1.81 -8.19
C LEU A 122 1.52 2.31 -8.19
N SER A 123 1.74 3.42 -7.53
CA SER A 123 3.07 3.91 -7.21
C SER A 123 3.17 4.35 -5.76
N VAL A 124 4.37 4.24 -5.22
CA VAL A 124 4.73 4.76 -3.90
C VAL A 124 6.00 5.56 -4.05
N VAL A 125 5.95 6.82 -3.64
CA VAL A 125 7.10 7.73 -3.66
C VAL A 125 7.31 8.34 -2.29
N LYS A 126 8.53 8.74 -1.96
CA LYS A 126 8.81 9.55 -0.77
C LYS A 126 8.40 11.01 -1.02
N ALA A 127 8.32 11.81 0.04
CA ALA A 127 8.03 13.23 -0.06
C ALA A 127 9.04 14.01 -0.94
N ASP A 128 10.28 13.53 -1.05
CA ASP A 128 11.31 14.10 -1.92
C ASP A 128 11.23 13.64 -3.40
N GLY A 129 10.23 12.83 -3.74
CA GLY A 129 10.03 12.28 -5.08
C GLY A 129 10.77 10.95 -5.35
N THR A 130 11.55 10.44 -4.41
CA THR A 130 12.24 9.15 -4.58
C THR A 130 11.23 8.01 -4.76
N ALA A 131 11.34 7.27 -5.85
CA ALA A 131 10.47 6.13 -6.11
C ALA A 131 10.78 4.97 -5.14
N VAL A 132 9.78 4.59 -4.35
CA VAL A 132 9.85 3.47 -3.41
C VAL A 132 9.34 2.19 -4.07
N VAL A 133 8.22 2.26 -4.76
CA VAL A 133 7.63 1.14 -5.51
C VAL A 133 7.38 1.59 -6.94
N CYS A 134 7.86 0.77 -7.87
CA CYS A 134 7.60 0.89 -9.30
C CYS A 134 6.90 -0.37 -9.80
N ASP A 135 6.26 -0.25 -10.96
CA ASP A 135 5.68 -1.38 -11.68
C ASP A 135 4.72 -2.23 -10.81
N CYS A 136 3.98 -1.58 -9.91
CA CYS A 136 3.00 -2.27 -9.09
C CYS A 136 1.70 -2.44 -9.85
N VAL A 137 1.31 -3.70 -10.05
CA VAL A 137 0.01 -4.06 -10.61
C VAL A 137 -0.79 -4.84 -9.57
N ALA A 138 -2.01 -4.41 -9.35
CA ALA A 138 -2.93 -5.07 -8.43
C ALA A 138 -4.29 -5.32 -9.10
N THR A 139 -4.90 -6.46 -8.82
CA THR A 139 -6.27 -6.78 -9.24
C THR A 139 -7.12 -6.99 -8.00
N ILE A 140 -8.23 -6.26 -7.92
CA ILE A 140 -9.23 -6.40 -6.87
C ILE A 140 -10.55 -6.88 -7.44
N GLU A 141 -11.24 -7.65 -6.66
CA GLU A 141 -12.64 -8.03 -6.87
C GLU A 141 -13.54 -7.05 -6.13
N LEU A 142 -14.64 -6.62 -6.77
CA LEU A 142 -15.56 -5.59 -6.27
C LEU A 142 -16.95 -6.12 -5.89
N GLY A 143 -17.09 -7.44 -5.80
CA GLY A 143 -18.39 -8.07 -5.55
C GLY A 143 -19.03 -8.65 -6.82
N PRO A 144 -20.23 -9.22 -6.71
CA PRO A 144 -20.96 -9.78 -7.86
C PRO A 144 -21.36 -8.70 -8.87
N GLU A 145 -21.59 -9.13 -10.09
CA GLU A 145 -22.15 -8.31 -11.18
C GLU A 145 -23.58 -7.89 -10.87
#